data_432b797c82150e90dd85ed93457b0339
#
_entry.id   432b797c82150e90dd85ed93457b0339
#
_cell.length_a   1.000
_cell.length_b   1.000
_cell.length_c   1.000
_cell.angle_alpha   90.00
_cell.angle_beta   90.00
_cell.angle_gamma   90.00
#
_symmetry.space_group_name_H-M   'P 1'
#
loop_
_entity.id
_entity.type
_entity.pdbx_description
1 polymer ?
#
loop_
_entity_poly.entity_id
_entity_poly.type
_entity_poly.pdbx_seq_one_letter_code
_entity_poly.pdbx_strand_id
1 'polypeptide(L)'
;MDYRNADGSVSEMCGNGIRVFVDYLLAEGLVTLEPGGTLPIATRAGVVDVTKSPSGHYQADMGRWSLTGVDPIVKARGLEVPRPSLAITCPNPHVVVALASMKELEELDLSSRPTLDPEPAQGANIEFVVPADPLMVDGIGHIRMRVFERGVGETQSCGTGAIAAALATRHWAGDQAPHHWKVEVPGGVVGVRMFPTEEGEHVSLSGPAELGFTTQVTI
;
A
#
# COMPACT_ATOMS: atom_id res chain seq x y z
N MET A 1 7.80 17.06 -0.05
CA MET A 1 8.62 15.85 -0.31
C MET A 1 8.76 15.63 -1.81
N ASP A 2 10.00 15.52 -2.33
CA ASP A 2 10.30 15.18 -3.71
C ASP A 2 10.81 13.73 -3.78
N TYR A 3 9.92 12.80 -4.15
CA TYR A 3 10.24 11.37 -4.20
C TYR A 3 10.63 10.94 -5.62
N ARG A 4 11.72 10.16 -5.71
CA ARG A 4 12.20 9.56 -6.96
C ARG A 4 12.47 8.08 -6.77
N ASN A 5 12.18 7.31 -7.81
CA ASN A 5 12.54 5.90 -7.88
C ASN A 5 14.05 5.71 -8.02
N ALA A 6 14.53 4.47 -7.83
CA ALA A 6 15.95 4.15 -7.92
C ALA A 6 16.57 4.44 -9.30
N ASP A 7 15.79 4.42 -10.37
CA ASP A 7 16.19 4.78 -11.73
C ASP A 7 16.19 6.30 -12.00
N GLY A 8 15.87 7.13 -10.98
CA GLY A 8 15.75 8.58 -11.06
C GLY A 8 14.41 9.09 -11.58
N SER A 9 13.52 8.21 -12.02
CA SER A 9 12.18 8.59 -12.47
C SER A 9 11.36 9.20 -11.33
N VAL A 10 10.45 10.09 -11.71
CA VAL A 10 9.57 10.81 -10.77
C VAL A 10 8.43 9.90 -10.35
N SER A 11 8.11 9.89 -9.06
CA SER A 11 6.90 9.27 -8.54
C SER A 11 6.05 10.32 -7.81
N GLU A 12 4.73 10.23 -7.94
CA GLU A 12 3.80 11.15 -7.32
C GLU A 12 3.79 11.02 -5.80
N MET A 13 3.79 9.78 -5.31
CA MET A 13 3.63 9.46 -3.90
C MET A 13 4.30 8.13 -3.53
N CYS A 14 4.86 8.08 -2.32
CA CYS A 14 5.34 6.86 -1.67
C CYS A 14 4.82 6.80 -0.23
N GLY A 15 3.91 5.88 0.05
CA GLY A 15 3.29 5.73 1.38
C GLY A 15 4.28 5.36 2.49
N ASN A 16 5.31 4.56 2.19
CA ASN A 16 6.39 4.27 3.13
C ASN A 16 7.33 5.48 3.28
N GLY A 17 7.68 6.11 2.15
CA GLY A 17 8.60 7.24 2.11
C GLY A 17 8.11 8.46 2.89
N ILE A 18 6.80 8.75 2.87
CA ILE A 18 6.27 9.91 3.60
C ILE A 18 6.38 9.73 5.12
N ARG A 19 6.18 8.51 5.64
CA ARG A 19 6.34 8.22 7.07
C ARG A 19 7.81 8.41 7.51
N VAL A 20 8.75 7.88 6.74
CA VAL A 20 10.19 8.03 6.97
C VAL A 20 10.60 9.51 6.87
N PHE A 21 10.05 10.25 5.90
CA PHE A 21 10.34 11.67 5.73
C PHE A 21 9.89 12.50 6.94
N VAL A 22 8.68 12.24 7.46
CA VAL A 22 8.17 12.93 8.66
C VAL A 22 8.98 12.54 9.90
N ASP A 23 9.33 11.26 10.06
CA ASP A 23 10.17 10.80 11.17
C ASP A 23 11.53 11.51 11.15
N TYR A 24 12.17 11.62 9.99
CA TYR A 24 13.40 12.35 9.78
C TYR A 24 13.27 13.84 10.15
N LEU A 25 12.22 14.53 9.67
CA LEU A 25 12.00 15.94 9.98
C LEU A 25 11.85 16.20 11.49
N LEU A 26 11.18 15.30 12.20
CA LEU A 26 11.02 15.37 13.66
C LEU A 26 12.33 15.07 14.39
N ALA A 27 13.08 14.07 13.96
CA ALA A 27 14.36 13.68 14.56
C ALA A 27 15.41 14.79 14.43
N GLU A 28 15.44 15.50 13.29
CA GLU A 28 16.34 16.64 13.05
C GLU A 28 15.82 17.95 13.66
N GLY A 29 14.66 17.95 14.32
CA GLY A 29 14.08 19.17 14.91
C GLY A 29 13.66 20.23 13.89
N LEU A 30 13.47 19.83 12.62
CA LEU A 30 13.07 20.74 11.53
C LEU A 30 11.59 21.12 11.61
N VAL A 31 10.79 20.27 12.24
CA VAL A 31 9.36 20.47 12.52
C VAL A 31 9.01 19.94 13.89
N THR A 32 7.86 20.37 14.41
CA THR A 32 7.26 19.80 15.62
C THR A 32 5.89 19.23 15.27
N LEU A 33 5.53 18.14 15.91
CA LEU A 33 4.22 17.51 15.76
C LEU A 33 3.73 17.10 17.16
N GLU A 34 2.76 17.83 17.66
CA GLU A 34 2.14 17.52 18.94
C GLU A 34 1.34 16.21 18.85
N PRO A 35 1.17 15.47 19.94
CA PRO A 35 0.34 14.26 19.95
C PRO A 35 -1.08 14.56 19.46
N GLY A 36 -1.52 13.83 18.44
CA GLY A 36 -2.83 14.04 17.78
C GLY A 36 -2.87 15.22 16.80
N GLY A 37 -1.76 15.95 16.65
CA GLY A 37 -1.63 17.00 15.63
C GLY A 37 -1.46 16.43 14.22
N THR A 38 -1.60 17.31 13.23
CA THR A 38 -1.45 17.00 11.81
C THR A 38 -0.32 17.82 11.21
N LEU A 39 0.56 17.18 10.46
CA LEU A 39 1.63 17.82 9.69
C LEU A 39 1.31 17.68 8.19
N PRO A 40 0.98 18.78 7.49
CA PRO A 40 0.76 18.74 6.05
C PRO A 40 2.09 18.66 5.31
N ILE A 41 2.22 17.68 4.43
CA ILE A 41 3.41 17.47 3.58
C ILE A 41 3.04 17.69 2.12
N ALA A 42 3.64 18.70 1.50
CA ALA A 42 3.50 18.90 0.06
C ALA A 42 4.22 17.79 -0.71
N THR A 43 3.50 17.13 -1.61
CA THR A 43 3.98 16.10 -2.53
C THR A 43 3.57 16.44 -3.95
N ARG A 44 4.00 15.65 -4.96
CA ARG A 44 3.51 15.80 -6.33
C ARG A 44 2.05 15.38 -6.50
N ALA A 45 1.58 14.47 -5.66
CA ALA A 45 0.15 14.09 -5.62
C ALA A 45 -0.75 15.11 -4.90
N GLY A 46 -0.17 16.20 -4.37
CA GLY A 46 -0.88 17.19 -3.55
C GLY A 46 -0.35 17.25 -2.13
N VAL A 47 -1.11 17.88 -1.26
CA VAL A 47 -0.81 17.93 0.18
C VAL A 47 -1.34 16.66 0.83
N VAL A 48 -0.48 15.99 1.60
CA VAL A 48 -0.80 14.79 2.36
C VAL A 48 -0.68 15.10 3.84
N ASP A 49 -1.76 14.89 4.55
CA ASP A 49 -1.81 15.07 6.00
C ASP A 49 -1.25 13.84 6.71
N VAL A 50 -0.25 14.06 7.57
CA VAL A 50 0.37 13.02 8.37
C VAL A 50 0.16 13.28 9.86
N THR A 51 -0.34 12.28 10.58
CA THR A 51 -0.49 12.31 12.04
C THR A 51 0.45 11.28 12.68
N LYS A 52 0.82 11.51 13.94
CA LYS A 52 1.58 10.54 14.75
C LYS A 52 0.73 10.07 15.91
N SER A 53 0.53 8.77 16.03
CA SER A 53 -0.20 8.17 17.13
C SER A 53 0.63 8.19 18.43
N PRO A 54 0.00 8.04 19.60
CA PRO A 54 0.72 7.89 20.88
C PRO A 54 1.66 6.67 20.91
N SER A 55 1.39 5.65 20.09
CA SER A 55 2.25 4.47 19.96
C SER A 55 3.47 4.70 19.03
N GLY A 56 3.63 5.91 18.50
CA GLY A 56 4.74 6.26 17.61
C GLY A 56 4.50 5.94 16.13
N HIS A 57 3.37 5.32 15.76
CA HIS A 57 3.04 5.05 14.37
C HIS A 57 2.59 6.32 13.65
N TYR A 58 3.04 6.48 12.41
CA TYR A 58 2.58 7.52 11.51
C TYR A 58 1.39 7.04 10.70
N GLN A 59 0.42 7.94 10.48
CA GLN A 59 -0.71 7.71 9.59
C GLN A 59 -0.77 8.84 8.56
N ALA A 60 -0.79 8.48 7.29
CA ALA A 60 -0.91 9.41 6.16
C ALA A 60 -2.28 9.24 5.50
N ASP A 61 -2.98 10.35 5.25
CA ASP A 61 -4.19 10.36 4.41
C ASP A 61 -3.75 10.25 2.94
N MET A 62 -4.07 9.12 2.32
CA MET A 62 -3.70 8.82 0.94
C MET A 62 -4.77 9.28 -0.06
N GLY A 63 -5.82 9.93 0.43
CA GLY A 63 -6.88 10.50 -0.38
C GLY A 63 -7.90 9.48 -0.89
N ARG A 64 -8.51 9.82 -2.02
CA ARG A 64 -9.58 9.04 -2.66
C ARG A 64 -9.02 7.87 -3.45
N TRP A 65 -9.89 6.91 -3.69
CA TRP A 65 -9.63 5.74 -4.51
C TRP A 65 -10.80 5.50 -5.49
N SER A 66 -10.58 4.68 -6.50
CA SER A 66 -11.62 4.29 -7.44
C SER A 66 -11.36 2.93 -8.08
N LEU A 67 -12.44 2.23 -8.45
CA LEU A 67 -12.36 1.07 -9.33
C LEU A 67 -12.16 1.56 -10.77
N THR A 68 -11.34 0.85 -11.55
CA THR A 68 -11.08 1.24 -12.93
C THR A 68 -12.17 0.77 -13.90
N GLY A 69 -12.95 -0.25 -13.50
CA GLY A 69 -13.99 -0.87 -14.32
C GLY A 69 -13.48 -1.83 -15.39
N VAL A 70 -12.16 -2.03 -15.48
CA VAL A 70 -11.53 -3.03 -16.36
C VAL A 70 -10.58 -3.86 -15.53
N ASP A 71 -10.96 -5.11 -15.28
CA ASP A 71 -10.25 -6.04 -14.40
C ASP A 71 -9.46 -7.07 -15.24
N PRO A 72 -8.12 -6.98 -15.29
CA PRO A 72 -7.31 -7.92 -16.05
C PRO A 72 -7.37 -9.34 -15.51
N ILE A 73 -7.19 -10.32 -16.41
CA ILE A 73 -6.81 -11.67 -16.00
C ILE A 73 -5.30 -11.71 -15.80
N VAL A 74 -4.87 -12.25 -14.65
CA VAL A 74 -3.47 -12.28 -14.23
C VAL A 74 -2.90 -13.68 -14.38
N LYS A 75 -1.74 -13.79 -15.03
CA LYS A 75 -0.92 -15.01 -15.05
C LYS A 75 0.38 -14.75 -14.33
N ALA A 76 0.72 -15.56 -13.36
CA ALA A 76 1.98 -15.49 -12.61
C ALA A 76 2.60 -16.89 -12.52
N ARG A 77 3.91 -16.95 -12.43
CA ARG A 77 4.62 -18.20 -12.16
C ARG A 77 4.30 -18.68 -10.75
N GLY A 78 4.12 -19.97 -10.58
CA GLY A 78 3.64 -20.57 -9.32
C GLY A 78 2.12 -20.69 -9.21
N LEU A 79 1.35 -20.06 -10.12
CA LEU A 79 -0.09 -20.30 -10.24
C LEU A 79 -0.37 -21.27 -11.37
N GLU A 80 -1.15 -22.33 -11.08
CA GLU A 80 -1.53 -23.35 -12.07
C GLU A 80 -2.42 -22.79 -13.18
N VAL A 81 -3.30 -21.82 -12.84
CA VAL A 81 -4.26 -21.20 -13.76
C VAL A 81 -4.27 -19.70 -13.63
N PRO A 82 -4.62 -18.97 -14.70
CA PRO A 82 -4.85 -17.53 -14.63
C PRO A 82 -5.91 -17.17 -13.59
N ARG A 83 -5.77 -16.04 -12.94
CA ARG A 83 -6.68 -15.56 -11.90
C ARG A 83 -7.41 -14.28 -12.33
N PRO A 84 -8.70 -14.15 -11.99
CA PRO A 84 -9.36 -12.86 -12.05
C PRO A 84 -8.73 -11.90 -11.03
N SER A 85 -8.87 -10.62 -11.30
CA SER A 85 -8.37 -9.57 -10.43
C SER A 85 -9.41 -8.47 -10.23
N LEU A 86 -9.06 -7.48 -9.41
CA LEU A 86 -9.77 -6.21 -9.29
C LEU A 86 -8.77 -5.07 -9.51
N ALA A 87 -9.09 -4.18 -10.43
CA ALA A 87 -8.21 -3.06 -10.76
C ALA A 87 -8.66 -1.79 -10.03
N ILE A 88 -7.74 -1.19 -9.25
CA ILE A 88 -7.97 -0.06 -8.35
C ILE A 88 -6.93 1.02 -8.58
N THR A 89 -7.34 2.29 -8.50
CA THR A 89 -6.43 3.45 -8.43
C THR A 89 -6.46 4.04 -7.03
N CYS A 90 -5.28 4.12 -6.34
CA CYS A 90 -5.13 4.68 -4.99
C CYS A 90 -3.66 5.01 -4.62
N PRO A 91 -3.12 6.16 -4.89
CA PRO A 91 -3.25 7.01 -6.08
C PRO A 91 -2.61 6.38 -7.32
N ASN A 92 -1.80 5.31 -7.15
CA ASN A 92 -1.17 4.57 -8.24
C ASN A 92 -2.14 3.51 -8.80
N PRO A 93 -1.93 3.02 -10.04
CA PRO A 93 -2.69 1.89 -10.57
C PRO A 93 -2.26 0.57 -9.94
N HIS A 94 -3.22 -0.21 -9.51
CA HIS A 94 -3.06 -1.52 -8.86
C HIS A 94 -3.97 -2.57 -9.47
N VAL A 95 -3.50 -3.80 -9.51
CA VAL A 95 -4.26 -4.99 -9.92
C VAL A 95 -4.14 -6.03 -8.81
N VAL A 96 -5.24 -6.30 -8.11
CA VAL A 96 -5.26 -7.16 -6.94
C VAL A 96 -5.84 -8.54 -7.28
N VAL A 97 -5.14 -9.59 -6.91
CA VAL A 97 -5.49 -11.00 -7.12
C VAL A 97 -5.73 -11.68 -5.79
N ALA A 98 -6.91 -12.23 -5.58
CA ALA A 98 -7.19 -13.10 -4.43
C ALA A 98 -6.61 -14.50 -4.67
N LEU A 99 -5.89 -15.02 -3.68
CA LEU A 99 -5.39 -16.38 -3.65
C LEU A 99 -6.18 -17.24 -2.66
N ALA A 100 -6.24 -18.53 -2.90
CA ALA A 100 -7.01 -19.46 -2.09
C ALA A 100 -6.30 -19.87 -0.79
N SER A 101 -4.98 -19.74 -0.72
CA SER A 101 -4.22 -20.22 0.43
C SER A 101 -2.87 -19.53 0.59
N MET A 102 -2.32 -19.60 1.80
CA MET A 102 -0.94 -19.17 2.08
C MET A 102 0.08 -19.93 1.26
N LYS A 103 -0.16 -21.21 0.98
CA LYS A 103 0.71 -22.02 0.14
C LYS A 103 0.84 -21.43 -1.27
N GLU A 104 -0.27 -21.03 -1.91
CA GLU A 104 -0.21 -20.36 -3.21
C GLU A 104 0.58 -19.05 -3.14
N LEU A 105 0.44 -18.26 -2.06
CA LEU A 105 1.18 -17.02 -1.87
C LEU A 105 2.69 -17.26 -1.72
N GLU A 106 3.08 -18.28 -0.98
CA GLU A 106 4.48 -18.64 -0.72
C GLU A 106 5.17 -19.23 -1.97
N GLU A 107 4.43 -20.03 -2.76
CA GLU A 107 4.93 -20.69 -3.97
C GLU A 107 4.99 -19.76 -5.20
N LEU A 108 4.44 -18.52 -5.11
CA LEU A 108 4.57 -17.53 -6.18
C LEU A 108 6.02 -17.22 -6.50
N ASP A 109 6.37 -17.30 -7.78
CA ASP A 109 7.65 -16.82 -8.32
C ASP A 109 7.46 -15.43 -8.94
N LEU A 110 7.79 -14.39 -8.16
CA LEU A 110 7.75 -12.98 -8.59
C LEU A 110 9.12 -12.48 -9.08
N SER A 111 10.07 -13.36 -9.41
CA SER A 111 11.33 -12.98 -10.04
C SER A 111 11.14 -12.42 -11.46
N SER A 112 9.99 -12.67 -12.06
CA SER A 112 9.57 -12.08 -13.34
C SER A 112 8.18 -11.49 -13.23
N ARG A 113 7.94 -10.43 -14.02
CA ARG A 113 6.66 -9.72 -14.03
C ARG A 113 5.51 -10.66 -14.43
N PRO A 114 4.42 -10.71 -13.64
CA PRO A 114 3.18 -11.35 -14.06
C PRO A 114 2.59 -10.66 -15.30
N THR A 115 1.86 -11.40 -16.14
CA THR A 115 1.20 -10.85 -17.32
C THR A 115 -0.25 -10.49 -17.01
N LEU A 116 -0.69 -9.37 -17.56
CA LEU A 116 -2.04 -8.83 -17.42
C LEU A 116 -2.75 -8.88 -18.79
N ASP A 117 -4.02 -9.26 -18.81
CA ASP A 117 -4.85 -9.28 -20.02
C ASP A 117 -6.27 -8.75 -19.70
N PRO A 118 -6.63 -7.54 -20.18
CA PRO A 118 -5.79 -6.62 -20.96
C PRO A 118 -4.70 -5.94 -20.13
N GLU A 119 -3.58 -5.61 -20.77
CA GLU A 119 -2.50 -4.84 -20.13
C GLU A 119 -2.94 -3.39 -19.95
N PRO A 120 -2.90 -2.82 -18.71
CA PRO A 120 -3.17 -1.42 -18.48
C PRO A 120 -2.15 -0.53 -19.20
N ALA A 121 -2.60 0.56 -19.84
CA ALA A 121 -1.76 1.41 -20.69
C ALA A 121 -0.52 1.99 -19.99
N GLN A 122 -0.62 2.24 -18.68
CA GLN A 122 0.48 2.76 -17.87
C GLN A 122 1.16 1.66 -17.02
N GLY A 123 0.78 0.39 -17.23
CA GLY A 123 1.12 -0.71 -16.34
C GLY A 123 0.43 -0.55 -14.97
N ALA A 124 0.68 -1.50 -14.07
CA ALA A 124 0.16 -1.47 -12.70
C ALA A 124 1.13 -2.19 -11.75
N ASN A 125 1.00 -1.90 -10.45
CA ASN A 125 1.50 -2.78 -9.41
C ASN A 125 0.54 -3.98 -9.33
N ILE A 126 1.05 -5.15 -8.97
CA ILE A 126 0.26 -6.39 -8.95
C ILE A 126 0.39 -7.00 -7.57
N GLU A 127 -0.72 -7.02 -6.85
CA GLU A 127 -0.80 -7.53 -5.48
C GLU A 127 -1.47 -8.90 -5.48
N PHE A 128 -0.87 -9.84 -4.77
CA PHE A 128 -1.42 -11.16 -4.49
C PHE A 128 -1.79 -11.23 -3.02
N VAL A 129 -3.07 -11.47 -2.72
CA VAL A 129 -3.59 -11.35 -1.36
C VAL A 129 -4.27 -12.64 -0.91
N VAL A 130 -4.01 -13.02 0.35
CA VAL A 130 -4.71 -14.09 1.05
C VAL A 130 -5.43 -13.48 2.27
N PRO A 131 -6.77 -13.53 2.29
CA PRO A 131 -7.53 -13.18 3.49
C PRO A 131 -7.24 -14.15 4.62
N ALA A 132 -7.20 -13.64 5.86
CA ALA A 132 -7.09 -14.51 7.04
C ALA A 132 -8.41 -15.28 7.27
N ASP A 133 -8.32 -16.36 8.03
CA ASP A 133 -9.47 -17.10 8.54
C ASP A 133 -9.36 -17.20 10.07
N PRO A 134 -10.26 -16.53 10.82
CA PRO A 134 -11.32 -15.65 10.36
C PRO A 134 -10.80 -14.34 9.72
N LEU A 135 -11.55 -13.81 8.73
CA LEU A 135 -11.21 -12.57 8.04
C LEU A 135 -11.08 -11.38 8.99
N MET A 136 -11.86 -11.35 10.06
CA MET A 136 -11.96 -10.23 10.99
C MET A 136 -11.81 -10.71 12.43
N VAL A 137 -10.95 -10.01 13.19
CA VAL A 137 -10.78 -10.17 14.63
C VAL A 137 -10.89 -8.80 15.29
N ASP A 138 -11.74 -8.65 16.32
CA ASP A 138 -11.99 -7.40 17.04
C ASP A 138 -12.32 -6.21 16.14
N GLY A 139 -13.09 -6.45 15.08
CA GLY A 139 -13.50 -5.42 14.12
C GLY A 139 -12.41 -5.00 13.12
N ILE A 140 -11.27 -5.65 13.12
CA ILE A 140 -10.13 -5.39 12.21
C ILE A 140 -10.01 -6.55 11.23
N GLY A 141 -9.97 -6.23 9.94
CA GLY A 141 -9.70 -7.19 8.87
C GLY A 141 -8.21 -7.54 8.81
N HIS A 142 -7.91 -8.77 8.48
CA HIS A 142 -6.53 -9.26 8.37
C HIS A 142 -6.30 -9.91 7.01
N ILE A 143 -5.24 -9.49 6.34
CA ILE A 143 -4.79 -10.05 5.06
C ILE A 143 -3.28 -10.16 5.03
N ARG A 144 -2.76 -11.08 4.21
CA ARG A 144 -1.35 -11.17 3.85
C ARG A 144 -1.20 -10.94 2.36
N MET A 145 -0.11 -10.29 1.96
CA MET A 145 0.13 -10.03 0.55
C MET A 145 1.61 -10.08 0.18
N ARG A 146 1.84 -10.34 -1.11
CA ARG A 146 3.10 -10.04 -1.81
C ARG A 146 2.78 -9.16 -3.01
N VAL A 147 3.76 -8.37 -3.45
CA VAL A 147 3.57 -7.39 -4.51
C VAL A 147 4.69 -7.43 -5.53
N PHE A 148 4.34 -7.30 -6.81
CA PHE A 148 5.25 -6.96 -7.88
C PHE A 148 5.05 -5.49 -8.26
N GLU A 149 5.97 -4.61 -7.86
CA GLU A 149 5.87 -3.18 -8.15
C GLU A 149 6.27 -2.86 -9.59
N ARG A 150 5.53 -1.94 -10.19
CA ARG A 150 5.76 -1.44 -11.54
C ARG A 150 7.15 -0.79 -11.64
N GLY A 151 7.98 -1.31 -12.56
CA GLY A 151 9.33 -0.78 -12.82
C GLY A 151 10.38 -1.16 -11.77
N VAL A 152 10.02 -1.93 -10.73
CA VAL A 152 10.93 -2.32 -9.65
C VAL A 152 11.06 -3.85 -9.54
N GLY A 153 9.94 -4.57 -9.51
CA GLY A 153 9.89 -6.00 -9.22
C GLY A 153 9.26 -6.30 -7.86
N GLU A 154 9.52 -7.48 -7.31
CA GLU A 154 9.06 -7.80 -5.97
C GLU A 154 9.76 -6.95 -4.91
N THR A 155 8.97 -6.37 -4.01
CA THR A 155 9.48 -5.56 -2.88
C THR A 155 8.92 -6.05 -1.55
N GLN A 156 9.59 -5.65 -0.47
CA GLN A 156 9.20 -6.05 0.88
C GLN A 156 7.92 -5.36 1.37
N SER A 157 7.55 -4.21 0.79
CA SER A 157 6.37 -3.45 1.18
C SER A 157 6.05 -2.36 0.17
N CYS A 158 4.85 -2.39 -0.39
CA CYS A 158 4.26 -1.30 -1.17
C CYS A 158 3.08 -0.71 -0.39
N GLY A 159 3.20 0.56 0.04
CA GLY A 159 2.17 1.19 0.88
C GLY A 159 0.83 1.35 0.15
N THR A 160 0.85 1.83 -1.11
CA THR A 160 -0.37 1.94 -1.93
C THR A 160 -0.91 0.57 -2.34
N GLY A 161 -0.02 -0.43 -2.52
CA GLY A 161 -0.43 -1.82 -2.75
C GLY A 161 -1.16 -2.43 -1.56
N ALA A 162 -0.72 -2.14 -0.33
CA ALA A 162 -1.43 -2.57 0.88
C ALA A 162 -2.85 -1.96 0.97
N ILE A 163 -2.98 -0.70 0.57
CA ILE A 163 -4.27 -0.03 0.45
C ILE A 163 -5.15 -0.74 -0.59
N ALA A 164 -4.65 -0.96 -1.79
CA ALA A 164 -5.38 -1.64 -2.86
C ALA A 164 -5.84 -3.05 -2.44
N ALA A 165 -4.96 -3.82 -1.79
CA ALA A 165 -5.27 -5.15 -1.27
C ALA A 165 -6.40 -5.14 -0.24
N ALA A 166 -6.37 -4.18 0.71
CA ALA A 166 -7.43 -4.01 1.70
C ALA A 166 -8.76 -3.57 1.07
N LEU A 167 -8.73 -2.62 0.12
CA LEU A 167 -9.91 -2.16 -0.62
C LEU A 167 -10.54 -3.28 -1.45
N ALA A 168 -9.72 -4.05 -2.17
CA ALA A 168 -10.19 -5.18 -2.96
C ALA A 168 -10.82 -6.27 -2.08
N THR A 169 -10.15 -6.62 -0.98
CA THR A 169 -10.68 -7.63 -0.05
C THR A 169 -12.00 -7.18 0.56
N ARG A 170 -12.10 -5.91 0.98
CA ARG A 170 -13.35 -5.31 1.46
C ARG A 170 -14.45 -5.37 0.39
N HIS A 171 -14.13 -5.03 -0.85
CA HIS A 171 -15.09 -5.09 -1.97
C HIS A 171 -15.65 -6.50 -2.15
N TRP A 172 -14.79 -7.52 -2.13
CA TRP A 172 -15.23 -8.92 -2.28
C TRP A 172 -15.98 -9.45 -1.07
N ALA A 173 -15.65 -9.01 0.14
CA ALA A 173 -16.33 -9.43 1.37
C ALA A 173 -17.70 -8.76 1.57
N GLY A 174 -17.99 -7.68 0.84
CA GLY A 174 -19.29 -6.99 0.85
C GLY A 174 -19.48 -6.05 2.06
N ASP A 175 -20.75 -5.65 2.28
CA ASP A 175 -21.11 -4.54 3.18
C ASP A 175 -20.76 -4.77 4.66
N GLN A 176 -20.55 -6.00 5.08
CA GLN A 176 -20.15 -6.32 6.47
C GLN A 176 -18.64 -6.30 6.68
N ALA A 177 -17.86 -6.01 5.64
CA ALA A 177 -16.41 -5.95 5.75
C ALA A 177 -15.97 -4.76 6.61
N PRO A 178 -14.89 -4.92 7.41
CA PRO A 178 -14.41 -3.85 8.28
C PRO A 178 -13.82 -2.69 7.48
N HIS A 179 -13.79 -1.50 8.11
CA HIS A 179 -13.11 -0.33 7.58
C HIS A 179 -11.64 -0.22 8.02
N HIS A 180 -11.22 -1.06 8.96
CA HIS A 180 -9.86 -1.11 9.48
C HIS A 180 -9.23 -2.45 9.12
N TRP A 181 -8.00 -2.40 8.61
CA TRP A 181 -7.27 -3.58 8.14
C TRP A 181 -5.83 -3.58 8.64
N LYS A 182 -5.35 -4.77 8.97
CA LYS A 182 -3.93 -5.08 9.12
C LYS A 182 -3.48 -5.86 7.89
N VAL A 183 -2.50 -5.32 7.20
CA VAL A 183 -1.92 -5.92 5.99
C VAL A 183 -0.53 -6.39 6.33
N GLU A 184 -0.33 -7.70 6.37
CA GLU A 184 0.97 -8.32 6.55
C GLU A 184 1.66 -8.40 5.19
N VAL A 185 2.86 -7.84 5.12
CA VAL A 185 3.75 -7.84 3.96
C VAL A 185 5.09 -8.45 4.36
N PRO A 186 5.95 -8.87 3.42
CA PRO A 186 7.26 -9.45 3.79
C PRO A 186 8.09 -8.56 4.72
N GLY A 187 7.96 -7.23 4.61
CA GLY A 187 8.68 -6.26 5.46
C GLY A 187 8.03 -5.94 6.81
N GLY A 188 6.86 -6.53 7.15
CA GLY A 188 6.18 -6.27 8.41
C GLY A 188 4.67 -6.11 8.29
N VAL A 189 4.08 -5.25 9.14
CA VAL A 189 2.62 -5.01 9.14
C VAL A 189 2.35 -3.52 8.99
N VAL A 190 1.42 -3.19 8.09
CA VAL A 190 0.88 -1.84 7.93
C VAL A 190 -0.62 -1.84 8.21
N GLY A 191 -1.13 -0.71 8.69
CA GLY A 191 -2.55 -0.50 8.92
C GLY A 191 -3.17 0.29 7.76
N VAL A 192 -4.37 -0.10 7.35
CA VAL A 192 -5.19 0.62 6.37
C VAL A 192 -6.53 0.94 6.99
N ARG A 193 -7.01 2.17 6.80
CA ARG A 193 -8.32 2.60 7.29
C ARG A 193 -9.05 3.37 6.21
N MET A 194 -10.29 2.96 5.93
CA MET A 194 -11.25 3.72 5.13
C MET A 194 -12.09 4.60 6.05
N PHE A 195 -12.33 5.85 5.63
CA PHE A 195 -13.12 6.79 6.43
C PHE A 195 -13.84 7.82 5.53
N PRO A 196 -15.06 8.27 5.93
CA PRO A 196 -15.79 9.25 5.17
C PRO A 196 -15.17 10.65 5.33
N THR A 197 -15.20 11.43 4.25
CA THR A 197 -14.89 12.85 4.22
C THR A 197 -15.99 13.60 3.46
N GLU A 198 -15.92 14.94 3.44
CA GLU A 198 -16.84 15.76 2.64
C GLU A 198 -16.66 15.51 1.12
N GLU A 199 -15.48 15.07 0.70
CA GLU A 199 -15.14 14.79 -0.69
C GLU A 199 -15.44 13.34 -1.13
N GLY A 200 -15.86 12.48 -0.19
CA GLY A 200 -16.11 11.06 -0.39
C GLY A 200 -15.31 10.19 0.57
N GLU A 201 -15.18 8.91 0.28
CA GLU A 201 -14.40 8.00 1.11
C GLU A 201 -12.91 8.16 0.82
N HIS A 202 -12.12 8.46 1.85
CA HIS A 202 -10.67 8.46 1.85
C HIS A 202 -10.13 7.18 2.45
N VAL A 203 -8.85 6.94 2.18
CA VAL A 203 -8.10 5.83 2.76
C VAL A 203 -6.80 6.34 3.37
N SER A 204 -6.47 5.88 4.58
CA SER A 204 -5.20 6.17 5.23
C SER A 204 -4.33 4.94 5.35
N LEU A 205 -3.03 5.17 5.33
CA LEU A 205 -1.98 4.18 5.55
C LEU A 205 -1.25 4.49 6.85
N SER A 206 -1.13 3.51 7.74
CA SER A 206 -0.38 3.67 8.98
C SER A 206 0.69 2.61 9.16
N GLY A 207 1.74 2.96 9.89
CA GLY A 207 2.83 2.05 10.22
C GLY A 207 3.98 2.75 10.92
N PRO A 208 4.98 1.99 11.38
CA PRO A 208 6.18 2.55 11.99
C PRO A 208 7.07 3.24 10.96
N ALA A 209 7.97 4.08 11.46
CA ALA A 209 9.20 4.49 10.79
C ALA A 209 10.29 4.53 11.86
N GLU A 210 11.45 3.98 11.54
CA GLU A 210 12.56 3.84 12.47
C GLU A 210 13.87 4.19 11.77
N LEU A 211 14.70 5.01 12.42
CA LEU A 211 16.04 5.30 11.95
C LEU A 211 16.96 4.11 12.25
N GLY A 212 17.34 3.34 11.24
CA GLY A 212 18.19 2.17 11.39
C GLY A 212 19.66 2.52 11.64
N PHE A 213 20.20 3.47 10.87
CA PHE A 213 21.60 3.95 11.00
C PHE A 213 21.78 5.29 10.28
N THR A 214 22.87 5.97 10.58
CA THR A 214 23.36 7.14 9.83
C THR A 214 24.75 6.86 9.27
N THR A 215 25.04 7.40 8.08
CA THR A 215 26.35 7.29 7.46
C THR A 215 26.70 8.54 6.68
N GLN A 216 27.97 8.74 6.38
CA GLN A 216 28.43 9.79 5.50
C GLN A 216 28.92 9.15 4.19
N VAL A 217 28.49 9.73 3.07
CA VAL A 217 28.97 9.32 1.73
C VAL A 217 29.66 10.52 1.07
N THR A 218 30.76 10.26 0.41
CA THR A 218 31.42 11.25 -0.46
C THR A 218 30.86 11.01 -1.87
N ILE A 219 30.31 12.06 -2.47
CA ILE A 219 29.73 12.04 -3.82
C ILE A 219 30.77 12.64 -4.78
#